data_facbb1d4493e02cebe1b0ade9c098036
#
_entry.id   facbb1d4493e02cebe1b0ade9c098036
#
_cell.length_a   1.000
_cell.length_b   1.000
_cell.length_c   1.000
_cell.angle_alpha   90.00
_cell.angle_beta   90.00
_cell.angle_gamma   90.00
#
_symmetry.space_group_name_H-M   'P 1'
#
loop_
_entity.id
_entity.type
_entity.pdbx_description
1 polymer ?
#
loop_
_entity_poly.entity_id
_entity_poly.type
_entity_poly.pdbx_seq_one_letter_code
_entity_poly.pdbx_strand_id
1 'polypeptide(L)'
;MKNSIRIFIVIGVSLILFLPGCNKTSNKELPTPELKVDSVYSWLTNMQQANGLLLSSEGGRLVSLYDNALAAMAFSSYGDLSRAEKIFDFFNGRLESELLKSPGGFGQMRTTDGIPVDNSPNRWLGDNAWLLIALNNYHHLAQNTKYQRLETALTNWIISLQDADGGLWGGYAANGTRISKIAEGNIDAFNAISGYTSFHQKLLAYFNNVRWDRTDKLLIAWAENPKYKYALDVHSWSYCIFEDFPTDVLSKTSRFKTTQTSTITKTPISGYCFDEDRDVVWLEGTGQIVVAFIKAKMESDAQMFLKEMKKNMIKSASFSGSYALPYSANFGTSYGEDALWTGVDTNPAVSSTVWYLFGMLRFDPLALGYSKNIPAEDKFWTK
;
A
#
# COMPACT_ATOMS: atom_id res chain seq x y z
N MET A 1 -0.84 -49.60 83.11
CA MET A 1 -0.07 -48.86 82.12
C MET A 1 -0.89 -47.69 81.67
N LYS A 2 -0.46 -46.52 82.04
CA LYS A 2 -1.19 -45.24 81.89
C LYS A 2 -0.75 -44.55 80.56
N ASN A 3 -1.68 -44.23 79.72
CA ASN A 3 -1.42 -43.29 78.62
C ASN A 3 -2.24 -42.03 78.78
N SER A 4 -1.54 -40.94 79.09
CA SER A 4 -2.13 -39.65 79.27
C SER A 4 -2.26 -38.95 77.91
N ILE A 5 -3.43 -38.47 77.58
CA ILE A 5 -3.73 -37.67 76.40
C ILE A 5 -3.43 -36.18 76.79
N ARG A 6 -2.52 -35.56 76.11
CA ARG A 6 -2.29 -34.12 76.19
C ARG A 6 -2.99 -33.44 74.97
N ILE A 7 -3.94 -32.59 75.32
CA ILE A 7 -4.61 -31.68 74.38
C ILE A 7 -3.71 -30.47 74.16
N PHE A 8 -3.30 -30.22 72.93
CA PHE A 8 -2.66 -28.98 72.54
C PHE A 8 -3.71 -28.08 71.85
N ILE A 9 -3.95 -26.93 72.49
CA ILE A 9 -4.72 -25.84 71.88
C ILE A 9 -3.73 -25.09 70.97
N VAL A 10 -4.00 -25.11 69.68
CA VAL A 10 -3.28 -24.30 68.72
C VAL A 10 -4.07 -23.01 68.45
N ILE A 11 -3.54 -21.93 68.92
CA ILE A 11 -4.05 -20.57 68.59
C ILE A 11 -3.58 -20.26 67.15
N GLY A 12 -4.54 -20.22 66.24
CA GLY A 12 -4.30 -19.85 64.87
C GLY A 12 -4.09 -18.34 64.75
N VAL A 13 -2.83 -17.90 64.51
CA VAL A 13 -2.53 -16.57 64.05
C VAL A 13 -2.73 -16.54 62.54
N SER A 14 -3.80 -15.89 62.10
CA SER A 14 -4.04 -15.63 60.65
C SER A 14 -3.01 -14.58 60.15
N LEU A 15 -2.01 -15.10 59.45
CA LEU A 15 -1.06 -14.26 58.71
C LEU A 15 -1.72 -13.85 57.40
N ILE A 16 -2.20 -12.61 57.31
CA ILE A 16 -2.65 -12.01 56.05
C ILE A 16 -1.42 -11.75 55.18
N LEU A 17 -1.12 -12.62 54.25
CA LEU A 17 -0.17 -12.40 53.20
C LEU A 17 -0.78 -11.43 52.18
N PHE A 18 -0.32 -10.19 52.22
CA PHE A 18 -0.48 -9.26 51.08
C PHE A 18 0.30 -9.81 49.89
N LEU A 19 -0.36 -10.41 48.96
CA LEU A 19 0.18 -10.67 47.63
C LEU A 19 0.23 -9.32 46.88
N PRO A 20 1.37 -8.93 46.32
CA PRO A 20 1.40 -7.76 45.46
C PRO A 20 0.50 -8.03 44.27
N GLY A 21 -0.46 -7.12 44.06
CA GLY A 21 -1.38 -7.18 42.94
C GLY A 21 -0.59 -7.28 41.63
N CYS A 22 -0.85 -8.35 40.87
CA CYS A 22 -0.51 -8.37 39.46
C CYS A 22 -1.11 -7.13 38.82
N ASN A 23 -0.27 -6.16 38.47
CA ASN A 23 -0.64 -5.14 37.52
C ASN A 23 -1.13 -5.86 36.26
N LYS A 24 -2.43 -5.91 36.06
CA LYS A 24 -3.00 -6.15 34.75
C LYS A 24 -2.42 -5.08 33.85
N THR A 25 -1.43 -5.46 33.06
CA THR A 25 -1.13 -4.74 31.83
C THR A 25 -2.47 -4.59 31.13
N SER A 26 -3.01 -3.39 31.12
CA SER A 26 -4.14 -3.06 30.29
C SER A 26 -3.67 -3.35 28.85
N ASN A 27 -4.07 -4.51 28.33
CA ASN A 27 -4.19 -4.62 26.90
C ASN A 27 -5.08 -3.44 26.50
N LYS A 28 -4.45 -2.37 25.97
CA LYS A 28 -5.19 -1.39 25.21
C LYS A 28 -5.80 -2.19 24.07
N GLU A 29 -7.05 -2.56 24.24
CA GLU A 29 -7.87 -3.00 23.14
C GLU A 29 -7.66 -1.98 22.01
N LEU A 30 -7.27 -2.47 20.85
CA LEU A 30 -7.29 -1.70 19.64
C LEU A 30 -8.67 -1.05 19.54
N PRO A 31 -8.77 0.24 19.21
CA PRO A 31 -10.05 0.93 19.08
C PRO A 31 -10.77 0.33 17.88
N THR A 32 -11.63 -0.65 18.13
CA THR A 32 -12.13 -1.55 17.11
C THR A 32 -13.48 -1.17 16.50
N PRO A 33 -14.44 -0.51 17.10
CA PRO A 33 -15.74 -0.31 16.44
C PRO A 33 -15.94 1.06 15.79
N GLU A 34 -15.37 2.12 16.31
CA GLU A 34 -15.64 3.48 15.80
C GLU A 34 -15.00 3.78 14.45
N LEU A 35 -13.88 3.10 14.12
CA LEU A 35 -13.23 3.25 12.82
C LEU A 35 -14.02 2.62 11.66
N LYS A 36 -14.86 1.62 11.94
CA LYS A 36 -15.68 0.95 10.89
C LYS A 36 -16.81 1.81 10.34
N VAL A 37 -17.14 2.91 10.98
CA VAL A 37 -18.22 3.84 10.59
C VAL A 37 -17.68 5.26 10.49
N ASP A 38 -16.42 5.39 10.16
CA ASP A 38 -15.78 6.67 10.04
C ASP A 38 -16.25 7.36 8.73
N SER A 39 -16.33 8.65 8.76
CA SER A 39 -16.78 9.47 7.64
C SER A 39 -15.90 9.34 6.39
N VAL A 40 -14.63 8.94 6.58
CA VAL A 40 -13.67 8.72 5.48
C VAL A 40 -13.96 7.38 4.79
N TYR A 41 -14.18 6.32 5.57
CA TYR A 41 -14.58 5.03 5.01
C TYR A 41 -15.97 5.13 4.34
N SER A 42 -16.89 5.89 4.93
CA SER A 42 -18.20 6.17 4.33
C SER A 42 -18.06 6.82 2.94
N TRP A 43 -17.12 7.76 2.76
CA TRP A 43 -16.83 8.31 1.44
C TRP A 43 -16.41 7.23 0.45
N LEU A 44 -15.45 6.38 0.84
CA LEU A 44 -14.94 5.31 -0.03
C LEU A 44 -16.06 4.34 -0.46
N THR A 45 -16.94 3.95 0.49
CA THR A 45 -18.07 3.06 0.18
C THR A 45 -19.07 3.69 -0.78
N ASN A 46 -19.31 5.01 -0.67
CA ASN A 46 -20.22 5.76 -1.53
C ASN A 46 -19.66 6.00 -2.94
N MET A 47 -18.33 5.97 -3.10
CA MET A 47 -17.67 6.06 -4.41
C MET A 47 -17.86 4.82 -5.27
N GLN A 48 -18.22 3.67 -4.68
CA GLN A 48 -18.39 2.43 -5.44
C GLN A 48 -19.66 2.46 -6.30
N GLN A 49 -19.49 2.31 -7.60
CA GLN A 49 -20.55 2.33 -8.60
C GLN A 49 -21.28 0.97 -8.69
N ALA A 50 -22.37 0.92 -9.43
CA ALA A 50 -23.17 -0.29 -9.62
C ALA A 50 -22.38 -1.43 -10.31
N ASN A 51 -21.41 -1.09 -11.18
CA ASN A 51 -20.52 -2.06 -11.83
C ASN A 51 -19.40 -2.56 -10.91
N GLY A 52 -19.33 -2.12 -9.67
CA GLY A 52 -18.34 -2.50 -8.67
C GLY A 52 -17.10 -1.61 -8.62
N LEU A 53 -16.84 -0.81 -9.65
CA LEU A 53 -15.66 0.05 -9.72
C LEU A 53 -15.83 1.37 -8.98
N LEU A 54 -14.71 2.00 -8.62
CA LEU A 54 -14.66 3.36 -8.08
C LEU A 54 -13.99 4.28 -9.10
N LEU A 55 -14.52 5.49 -9.22
CA LEU A 55 -13.78 6.58 -9.88
C LEU A 55 -12.53 6.93 -9.08
N SER A 56 -11.46 7.30 -9.75
CA SER A 56 -10.19 7.69 -9.09
C SER A 56 -10.33 8.94 -8.21
N SER A 57 -11.28 9.82 -8.55
CA SER A 57 -11.58 11.02 -7.76
C SER A 57 -13.07 11.37 -7.82
N GLU A 58 -13.56 12.05 -6.78
CA GLU A 58 -14.93 12.57 -6.76
C GLU A 58 -15.13 13.59 -7.87
N GLY A 59 -16.20 13.41 -8.65
CA GLY A 59 -16.49 14.25 -9.83
C GLY A 59 -15.57 13.95 -11.04
N GLY A 60 -14.64 13.00 -10.93
CA GLY A 60 -13.80 12.52 -12.02
C GLY A 60 -14.58 11.67 -13.03
N ARG A 61 -13.87 11.25 -14.10
CA ARG A 61 -14.44 10.43 -15.19
C ARG A 61 -13.63 9.16 -15.45
N LEU A 62 -12.55 8.97 -14.72
CA LEU A 62 -11.62 7.87 -14.92
C LEU A 62 -11.64 6.92 -13.73
N VAL A 63 -11.45 5.66 -14.05
CA VAL A 63 -11.28 4.55 -13.12
C VAL A 63 -9.85 4.03 -13.33
N SER A 64 -9.01 4.13 -12.31
CA SER A 64 -7.68 3.53 -12.31
C SER A 64 -7.73 2.10 -11.79
N LEU A 65 -6.96 1.20 -12.40
CA LEU A 65 -6.77 -0.17 -11.92
C LEU A 65 -6.13 -0.18 -10.53
N TYR A 66 -5.11 0.64 -10.32
CA TYR A 66 -4.41 0.80 -9.06
C TYR A 66 -5.35 1.26 -7.92
N ASP A 67 -6.11 2.34 -8.15
CA ASP A 67 -7.06 2.86 -7.16
C ASP A 67 -8.11 1.82 -6.76
N ASN A 68 -8.57 1.01 -7.71
CA ASN A 68 -9.52 -0.07 -7.43
C ASN A 68 -8.88 -1.25 -6.68
N ALA A 69 -7.61 -1.57 -6.94
CA ALA A 69 -6.87 -2.54 -6.14
C ALA A 69 -6.72 -2.07 -4.68
N LEU A 70 -6.35 -0.79 -4.48
CA LEU A 70 -6.29 -0.17 -3.15
C LEU A 70 -7.66 -0.19 -2.45
N ALA A 71 -8.73 0.20 -3.14
CA ALA A 71 -10.08 0.19 -2.59
C ALA A 71 -10.52 -1.22 -2.18
N ALA A 72 -10.23 -2.25 -2.98
CA ALA A 72 -10.54 -3.63 -2.65
C ALA A 72 -9.82 -4.09 -1.37
N MET A 73 -8.56 -3.70 -1.18
CA MET A 73 -7.83 -3.97 0.06
C MET A 73 -8.41 -3.22 1.26
N ALA A 74 -8.79 -1.95 1.08
CA ALA A 74 -9.45 -1.19 2.13
C ALA A 74 -10.77 -1.84 2.55
N PHE A 75 -11.63 -2.20 1.61
CA PHE A 75 -12.87 -2.93 1.89
C PHE A 75 -12.59 -4.24 2.63
N SER A 76 -11.61 -5.02 2.19
CA SER A 76 -11.23 -6.27 2.83
C SER A 76 -10.73 -6.06 4.26
N SER A 77 -9.92 -5.03 4.51
CA SER A 77 -9.38 -4.70 5.83
C SER A 77 -10.46 -4.24 6.82
N TYR A 78 -11.55 -3.65 6.33
CA TYR A 78 -12.74 -3.32 7.11
C TYR A 78 -13.70 -4.52 7.28
N GLY A 79 -13.41 -5.66 6.66
CA GLY A 79 -14.27 -6.85 6.66
C GLY A 79 -15.48 -6.75 5.72
N ASP A 80 -15.50 -5.76 4.83
CA ASP A 80 -16.55 -5.59 3.81
C ASP A 80 -16.19 -6.33 2.52
N LEU A 81 -16.06 -7.64 2.66
CA LEU A 81 -15.61 -8.52 1.57
C LEU A 81 -16.51 -8.44 0.34
N SER A 82 -17.80 -8.21 0.55
CA SER A 82 -18.76 -8.11 -0.58
C SER A 82 -18.48 -6.94 -1.51
N ARG A 83 -17.94 -5.82 -1.00
CA ARG A 83 -17.51 -4.69 -1.83
C ARG A 83 -16.21 -4.98 -2.57
N ALA A 84 -15.25 -5.62 -1.90
CA ALA A 84 -14.03 -6.06 -2.58
C ALA A 84 -14.34 -7.06 -3.71
N GLU A 85 -15.25 -8.00 -3.47
CA GLU A 85 -15.69 -8.97 -4.48
C GLU A 85 -16.29 -8.31 -5.71
N LYS A 86 -17.06 -7.24 -5.60
CA LYS A 86 -17.59 -6.53 -6.77
C LYS A 86 -16.49 -6.00 -7.69
N ILE A 87 -15.37 -5.53 -7.12
CA ILE A 87 -14.20 -5.11 -7.90
C ILE A 87 -13.57 -6.33 -8.58
N PHE A 88 -13.33 -7.40 -7.83
CA PHE A 88 -12.72 -8.60 -8.38
C PHE A 88 -13.61 -9.30 -9.41
N ASP A 89 -14.93 -9.34 -9.20
CA ASP A 89 -15.89 -9.89 -10.17
C ASP A 89 -15.84 -9.12 -11.50
N PHE A 90 -15.65 -7.78 -11.44
CA PHE A 90 -15.49 -6.97 -12.64
C PHE A 90 -14.26 -7.41 -13.46
N PHE A 91 -13.09 -7.55 -12.82
CA PHE A 91 -11.85 -7.95 -13.50
C PHE A 91 -11.88 -9.44 -13.90
N ASN A 92 -12.42 -10.29 -13.04
CA ASN A 92 -12.58 -11.72 -13.36
C ASN A 92 -13.47 -11.95 -14.58
N GLY A 93 -14.54 -11.15 -14.74
CA GLY A 93 -15.39 -11.18 -15.92
C GLY A 93 -14.68 -10.77 -17.23
N ARG A 94 -13.51 -10.15 -17.14
CA ARG A 94 -12.69 -9.70 -18.28
C ARG A 94 -11.40 -10.48 -18.48
N LEU A 95 -11.27 -11.58 -17.78
CA LEU A 95 -10.09 -12.45 -17.84
C LEU A 95 -9.75 -12.84 -19.31
N GLU A 96 -10.72 -13.36 -20.05
CA GLU A 96 -10.50 -13.83 -21.43
C GLU A 96 -10.35 -12.68 -22.44
N SER A 97 -11.13 -11.64 -22.25
CA SER A 97 -11.20 -10.54 -23.23
C SER A 97 -10.07 -9.53 -23.10
N GLU A 98 -9.41 -9.46 -21.92
CA GLU A 98 -8.34 -8.50 -21.66
C GLU A 98 -7.06 -9.16 -21.16
N LEU A 99 -7.07 -9.79 -19.97
CA LEU A 99 -5.85 -10.28 -19.32
C LEU A 99 -5.14 -11.36 -20.13
N LEU A 100 -5.89 -12.29 -20.73
CA LEU A 100 -5.35 -13.38 -21.55
C LEU A 100 -5.24 -13.04 -23.04
N LYS A 101 -5.83 -11.92 -23.46
CA LYS A 101 -5.73 -11.46 -24.86
C LYS A 101 -4.41 -10.72 -25.06
N SER A 102 -3.59 -11.19 -26.03
CA SER A 102 -2.30 -10.54 -26.36
C SER A 102 -2.41 -9.01 -26.49
N PRO A 103 -1.47 -8.24 -25.90
CA PRO A 103 -0.24 -8.65 -25.20
C PRO A 103 -0.48 -9.04 -23.72
N GLY A 104 -1.71 -9.12 -23.26
CA GLY A 104 -2.09 -9.45 -21.90
C GLY A 104 -2.03 -8.28 -20.93
N GLY A 105 -2.48 -8.50 -19.70
CA GLY A 105 -2.59 -7.47 -18.68
C GLY A 105 -3.87 -6.64 -18.81
N PHE A 106 -4.35 -6.13 -17.69
CA PHE A 106 -5.43 -5.14 -17.67
C PHE A 106 -4.91 -3.74 -17.97
N GLY A 107 -5.72 -2.97 -18.70
CA GLY A 107 -5.43 -1.55 -18.95
C GLY A 107 -5.49 -0.71 -17.69
N GLN A 108 -4.61 0.28 -17.59
CA GLN A 108 -4.47 1.17 -16.44
C GLN A 108 -5.74 1.98 -16.18
N MET A 109 -6.23 2.66 -17.20
CA MET A 109 -7.36 3.59 -17.08
C MET A 109 -8.58 3.09 -17.82
N ARG A 110 -9.76 3.34 -17.25
CA ARG A 110 -11.08 3.02 -17.80
C ARG A 110 -12.02 4.21 -17.68
N THR A 111 -13.04 4.21 -18.50
CA THR A 111 -14.21 5.09 -18.34
C THR A 111 -15.07 4.63 -17.15
N THR A 112 -16.06 5.42 -16.79
CA THR A 112 -17.06 5.08 -15.76
C THR A 112 -17.76 3.76 -16.03
N ASP A 113 -17.98 3.41 -17.30
CA ASP A 113 -18.62 2.15 -17.71
C ASP A 113 -17.65 0.95 -17.70
N GLY A 114 -16.40 1.19 -17.30
CA GLY A 114 -15.37 0.17 -17.22
C GLY A 114 -14.72 -0.21 -18.56
N ILE A 115 -14.92 0.58 -19.61
CA ILE A 115 -14.29 0.39 -20.91
C ILE A 115 -12.87 0.97 -20.85
N PRO A 116 -11.83 0.23 -21.29
CA PRO A 116 -10.48 0.78 -21.39
C PRO A 116 -10.45 2.06 -22.21
N VAL A 117 -9.74 3.09 -21.71
CA VAL A 117 -9.57 4.36 -22.42
C VAL A 117 -8.73 4.10 -23.69
N ASP A 118 -9.15 4.75 -24.80
CA ASP A 118 -8.42 4.75 -26.09
C ASP A 118 -8.25 3.38 -26.79
N ASN A 119 -9.12 2.40 -26.52
CA ASN A 119 -9.12 1.06 -27.14
C ASN A 119 -7.79 0.28 -27.06
N SER A 120 -6.69 0.89 -26.65
CA SER A 120 -5.37 0.31 -26.48
C SER A 120 -4.62 0.99 -25.33
N PRO A 121 -5.07 0.80 -24.09
CA PRO A 121 -4.49 1.45 -22.93
C PRO A 121 -3.10 0.90 -22.61
N ASN A 122 -2.28 1.71 -21.93
CA ASN A 122 -1.09 1.18 -21.28
C ASN A 122 -1.47 0.10 -20.27
N ARG A 123 -0.71 -0.99 -20.27
CA ARG A 123 -0.85 -2.11 -19.32
C ARG A 123 0.39 -2.15 -18.45
N TRP A 124 0.34 -1.39 -17.36
CA TRP A 124 1.46 -1.28 -16.45
C TRP A 124 1.63 -2.53 -15.57
N LEU A 125 2.88 -2.92 -15.39
CA LEU A 125 3.27 -3.99 -14.47
C LEU A 125 2.78 -3.70 -13.04
N GLY A 126 3.06 -2.48 -12.54
CA GLY A 126 2.70 -2.06 -11.18
C GLY A 126 1.20 -2.17 -10.90
N ASP A 127 0.35 -1.58 -11.76
CA ASP A 127 -1.11 -1.65 -11.59
C ASP A 127 -1.63 -3.09 -11.51
N ASN A 128 -1.13 -3.96 -12.37
CA ASN A 128 -1.52 -5.38 -12.40
C ASN A 128 -0.96 -6.16 -11.19
N ALA A 129 0.25 -5.81 -10.73
CA ALA A 129 0.81 -6.39 -9.52
C ALA A 129 0.02 -5.98 -8.28
N TRP A 130 -0.45 -4.73 -8.19
CA TRP A 130 -1.31 -4.27 -7.10
C TRP A 130 -2.67 -4.97 -7.08
N LEU A 131 -3.25 -5.28 -8.25
CA LEU A 131 -4.45 -6.12 -8.29
C LEU A 131 -4.18 -7.54 -7.74
N LEU A 132 -3.02 -8.13 -8.04
CA LEU A 132 -2.63 -9.42 -7.48
C LEU A 132 -2.38 -9.34 -5.98
N ILE A 133 -1.73 -8.27 -5.48
CA ILE A 133 -1.56 -8.01 -4.04
C ILE A 133 -2.93 -7.91 -3.35
N ALA A 134 -3.88 -7.21 -3.97
CA ALA A 134 -5.24 -7.10 -3.43
C ALA A 134 -5.96 -8.44 -3.36
N LEU A 135 -5.83 -9.27 -4.37
CA LEU A 135 -6.38 -10.64 -4.40
C LEU A 135 -5.74 -11.52 -3.32
N ASN A 136 -4.41 -11.45 -3.14
CA ASN A 136 -3.70 -12.18 -2.08
C ASN A 136 -4.24 -11.79 -0.68
N ASN A 137 -4.41 -10.47 -0.44
CA ASN A 137 -4.98 -9.97 0.81
C ASN A 137 -6.43 -10.45 1.00
N TYR A 138 -7.25 -10.39 -0.04
CA TYR A 138 -8.62 -10.89 0.01
C TYR A 138 -8.67 -12.38 0.33
N HIS A 139 -7.89 -13.23 -0.37
CA HIS A 139 -7.83 -14.67 -0.10
C HIS A 139 -7.41 -14.98 1.32
N HIS A 140 -6.42 -14.25 1.84
CA HIS A 140 -5.97 -14.41 3.22
C HIS A 140 -7.08 -14.07 4.23
N LEU A 141 -7.84 -13.01 3.99
CA LEU A 141 -8.90 -12.57 4.90
C LEU A 141 -10.19 -13.36 4.73
N ALA A 142 -10.58 -13.68 3.51
CA ALA A 142 -11.81 -14.40 3.19
C ALA A 142 -11.69 -15.92 3.35
N GLN A 143 -10.46 -16.45 3.42
CA GLN A 143 -10.17 -17.89 3.55
C GLN A 143 -10.87 -18.73 2.45
N ASN A 144 -10.90 -18.20 1.21
CA ASN A 144 -11.50 -18.89 0.06
C ASN A 144 -10.63 -18.72 -1.21
N THR A 145 -10.95 -19.45 -2.26
CA THR A 145 -10.20 -19.49 -3.52
C THR A 145 -11.04 -19.02 -4.71
N LYS A 146 -12.06 -18.18 -4.47
CA LYS A 146 -13.03 -17.73 -5.48
C LYS A 146 -12.36 -17.19 -6.75
N TYR A 147 -11.25 -16.48 -6.61
CA TYR A 147 -10.56 -15.80 -7.72
C TYR A 147 -9.23 -16.45 -8.12
N GLN A 148 -8.99 -17.71 -7.76
CA GLN A 148 -7.72 -18.41 -8.03
C GLN A 148 -7.33 -18.41 -9.52
N ARG A 149 -8.31 -18.48 -10.43
CA ARG A 149 -8.04 -18.43 -11.88
C ARG A 149 -7.50 -17.05 -12.30
N LEU A 150 -8.07 -15.98 -11.78
CA LEU A 150 -7.62 -14.61 -12.02
C LEU A 150 -6.20 -14.39 -11.46
N GLU A 151 -5.93 -14.84 -10.24
CA GLU A 151 -4.62 -14.79 -9.62
C GLU A 151 -3.57 -15.54 -10.41
N THR A 152 -3.88 -16.78 -10.83
CA THR A 152 -2.97 -17.59 -11.65
C THR A 152 -2.65 -16.90 -12.98
N ALA A 153 -3.65 -16.29 -13.61
CA ALA A 153 -3.46 -15.58 -14.87
C ALA A 153 -2.61 -14.31 -14.71
N LEU A 154 -2.86 -13.51 -13.66
CA LEU A 154 -2.03 -12.34 -13.31
C LEU A 154 -0.59 -12.76 -13.02
N THR A 155 -0.41 -13.79 -12.17
CA THR A 155 0.91 -14.36 -11.86
C THR A 155 1.68 -14.74 -13.12
N ASN A 156 1.05 -15.47 -14.01
CA ASN A 156 1.68 -15.90 -15.27
C ASN A 156 2.03 -14.72 -16.17
N TRP A 157 1.15 -13.74 -16.29
CA TRP A 157 1.42 -12.54 -17.08
C TRP A 157 2.59 -11.74 -16.50
N ILE A 158 2.63 -11.49 -15.18
CA ILE A 158 3.73 -10.80 -14.50
C ILE A 158 5.05 -11.53 -14.75
N ILE A 159 5.09 -12.85 -14.52
CA ILE A 159 6.30 -13.67 -14.76
C ILE A 159 6.76 -13.58 -16.20
N SER A 160 5.84 -13.52 -17.18
CA SER A 160 6.17 -13.41 -18.61
C SER A 160 6.88 -12.13 -19.00
N LEU A 161 6.83 -11.10 -18.15
CA LEU A 161 7.55 -9.83 -18.35
C LEU A 161 9.01 -9.89 -17.90
N GLN A 162 9.45 -10.97 -17.21
CA GLN A 162 10.83 -11.08 -16.76
C GLN A 162 11.79 -11.29 -17.93
N ASP A 163 12.78 -10.43 -18.02
CA ASP A 163 13.80 -10.43 -19.06
C ASP A 163 15.05 -11.25 -18.65
N ALA A 164 15.98 -11.40 -19.58
CA ALA A 164 17.20 -12.20 -19.39
C ALA A 164 18.11 -11.68 -18.25
N ASP A 165 18.10 -10.37 -17.98
CA ASP A 165 18.84 -9.75 -16.88
C ASP A 165 18.16 -9.92 -15.50
N GLY A 166 16.95 -10.51 -15.48
CA GLY A 166 16.17 -10.76 -14.28
C GLY A 166 15.16 -9.67 -13.94
N GLY A 167 15.28 -8.47 -14.51
CA GLY A 167 14.32 -7.37 -14.34
C GLY A 167 13.07 -7.58 -15.20
N LEU A 168 11.95 -7.01 -14.77
CA LEU A 168 10.70 -7.07 -15.51
C LEU A 168 10.51 -5.80 -16.34
N TRP A 169 10.08 -6.00 -17.58
CA TRP A 169 9.55 -4.90 -18.38
C TRP A 169 8.36 -4.26 -17.66
N GLY A 170 8.20 -2.94 -17.79
CA GLY A 170 7.16 -2.17 -17.12
C GLY A 170 5.73 -2.48 -17.63
N GLY A 171 5.60 -3.45 -18.52
CA GLY A 171 4.36 -3.84 -19.20
C GLY A 171 4.36 -3.48 -20.67
N TYR A 172 3.19 -3.08 -21.18
CA TYR A 172 3.00 -2.74 -22.59
C TYR A 172 2.34 -1.37 -22.74
N ALA A 173 2.92 -0.52 -23.56
CA ALA A 173 2.31 0.74 -23.97
C ALA A 173 1.11 0.50 -24.89
N ALA A 174 0.30 1.51 -25.10
CA ALA A 174 -0.90 1.47 -25.96
C ALA A 174 -0.62 0.98 -27.38
N ASN A 175 0.56 1.28 -27.92
CA ASN A 175 1.01 0.82 -29.24
C ASN A 175 1.58 -0.62 -29.27
N GLY A 176 1.54 -1.35 -28.13
CA GLY A 176 2.06 -2.71 -28.00
C GLY A 176 3.55 -2.83 -27.76
N THR A 177 4.29 -1.71 -27.65
CA THR A 177 5.72 -1.74 -27.30
C THR A 177 5.89 -2.01 -25.80
N ARG A 178 7.02 -2.60 -25.42
CA ARG A 178 7.37 -2.81 -24.00
C ARG A 178 7.71 -1.48 -23.33
N ILE A 179 7.20 -1.29 -22.14
CA ILE A 179 7.52 -0.14 -21.28
C ILE A 179 8.85 -0.42 -20.57
N SER A 180 9.69 0.60 -20.41
CA SER A 180 10.99 0.50 -19.71
C SER A 180 10.85 -0.14 -18.32
N LYS A 181 11.91 -0.80 -17.87
CA LYS A 181 11.97 -1.41 -16.54
C LYS A 181 12.08 -0.30 -15.49
N ILE A 182 11.08 -0.16 -14.61
CA ILE A 182 11.05 0.79 -13.52
C ILE A 182 11.15 0.01 -12.20
N ALA A 183 11.87 0.52 -11.20
CA ALA A 183 12.07 -0.18 -9.94
C ALA A 183 10.75 -0.40 -9.19
N GLU A 184 9.86 0.59 -9.19
CA GLU A 184 8.54 0.55 -8.55
C GLU A 184 7.76 -0.73 -8.92
N GLY A 185 7.39 -0.89 -10.20
CA GLY A 185 6.64 -2.06 -10.64
C GLY A 185 7.38 -3.40 -10.45
N ASN A 186 8.72 -3.37 -10.47
CA ASN A 186 9.54 -4.55 -10.18
C ASN A 186 9.48 -4.94 -8.69
N ILE A 187 9.44 -3.97 -7.77
CA ILE A 187 9.25 -4.18 -6.33
C ILE A 187 7.84 -4.72 -6.06
N ASP A 188 6.83 -4.15 -6.72
CA ASP A 188 5.44 -4.63 -6.62
C ASP A 188 5.31 -6.09 -7.06
N ALA A 189 5.91 -6.44 -8.19
CA ALA A 189 5.91 -7.82 -8.70
C ALA A 189 6.63 -8.77 -7.74
N PHE A 190 7.74 -8.34 -7.11
CA PHE A 190 8.42 -9.12 -6.10
C PHE A 190 7.49 -9.45 -4.93
N ASN A 191 6.71 -8.48 -4.46
CA ASN A 191 5.74 -8.68 -3.38
C ASN A 191 4.57 -9.56 -3.83
N ALA A 192 3.98 -9.27 -4.99
CA ALA A 192 2.76 -9.89 -5.49
C ALA A 192 2.90 -11.40 -5.72
N ILE A 193 4.04 -11.85 -6.27
CA ILE A 193 4.28 -13.27 -6.55
C ILE A 193 4.60 -14.00 -5.25
N SER A 194 3.84 -15.05 -4.95
CA SER A 194 3.97 -15.82 -3.72
C SER A 194 5.26 -16.65 -3.65
N GLY A 195 5.75 -16.87 -2.43
CA GLY A 195 6.91 -17.70 -2.14
C GLY A 195 8.24 -17.06 -2.53
N TYR A 196 9.31 -17.88 -2.52
CA TYR A 196 10.65 -17.52 -2.99
C TYR A 196 11.11 -18.55 -4.03
N THR A 197 11.26 -18.12 -5.27
CA THR A 197 11.55 -18.98 -6.43
C THR A 197 12.66 -18.38 -7.29
N SER A 198 13.03 -19.07 -8.37
CA SER A 198 13.99 -18.55 -9.36
C SER A 198 13.59 -17.19 -9.96
N PHE A 199 12.30 -16.89 -10.01
CA PHE A 199 11.78 -15.56 -10.38
C PHE A 199 12.31 -14.47 -9.45
N HIS A 200 12.19 -14.69 -8.13
CA HIS A 200 12.63 -13.73 -7.11
C HIS A 200 14.17 -13.64 -7.07
N GLN A 201 14.89 -14.76 -7.20
CA GLN A 201 16.35 -14.76 -7.23
C GLN A 201 16.90 -13.92 -8.38
N LYS A 202 16.35 -14.10 -9.59
CA LYS A 202 16.73 -13.31 -10.77
C LYS A 202 16.43 -11.84 -10.57
N LEU A 203 15.26 -11.50 -9.98
CA LEU A 203 14.86 -10.13 -9.72
C LEU A 203 15.77 -9.46 -8.67
N LEU A 204 16.14 -10.15 -7.58
CA LEU A 204 17.11 -9.65 -6.62
C LEU A 204 18.49 -9.45 -7.25
N ALA A 205 18.91 -10.35 -8.15
CA ALA A 205 20.15 -10.17 -8.90
C ALA A 205 20.12 -8.93 -9.80
N TYR A 206 18.98 -8.67 -10.46
CA TYR A 206 18.77 -7.46 -11.23
C TYR A 206 18.84 -6.21 -10.35
N PHE A 207 18.14 -6.17 -9.20
CA PHE A 207 18.26 -5.06 -8.27
C PHE A 207 19.70 -4.81 -7.85
N ASN A 208 20.44 -5.87 -7.45
CA ASN A 208 21.84 -5.76 -7.05
C ASN A 208 22.74 -5.18 -8.15
N ASN A 209 22.54 -5.60 -9.39
CA ASN A 209 23.46 -5.30 -10.49
C ASN A 209 23.11 -4.01 -11.24
N VAL A 210 21.84 -3.62 -11.25
CA VAL A 210 21.32 -2.53 -12.10
C VAL A 210 20.72 -1.39 -11.29
N ARG A 211 20.09 -1.68 -10.15
CA ARG A 211 19.30 -0.70 -9.40
C ARG A 211 19.90 -0.31 -8.05
N TRP A 212 20.86 -1.05 -7.52
CA TRP A 212 21.43 -0.78 -6.21
C TRP A 212 22.55 0.25 -6.28
N ASP A 213 22.30 1.44 -5.71
CA ASP A 213 23.35 2.44 -5.50
C ASP A 213 24.15 2.06 -4.23
N ARG A 214 25.37 1.61 -4.44
CA ARG A 214 26.25 1.15 -3.34
C ARG A 214 26.74 2.29 -2.45
N THR A 215 26.78 3.52 -2.96
CA THR A 215 27.21 4.71 -2.23
C THR A 215 26.11 5.17 -1.28
N ASP A 216 24.91 5.40 -1.83
CA ASP A 216 23.76 5.86 -1.05
C ASP A 216 23.05 4.71 -0.34
N LYS A 217 23.31 3.46 -0.73
CA LYS A 217 22.59 2.27 -0.27
C LYS A 217 21.08 2.42 -0.42
N LEU A 218 20.69 2.72 -1.64
CA LEU A 218 19.30 2.93 -2.08
C LEU A 218 19.06 2.26 -3.41
N LEU A 219 17.81 1.91 -3.69
CA LEU A 219 17.39 1.49 -5.02
C LEU A 219 17.18 2.72 -5.91
N ILE A 220 17.74 2.66 -7.10
CA ILE A 220 17.54 3.63 -8.17
C ILE A 220 16.18 3.36 -8.80
N ALA A 221 15.29 4.35 -8.81
CA ALA A 221 13.95 4.22 -9.34
C ALA A 221 13.97 4.03 -10.87
N TRP A 222 14.70 4.89 -11.58
CA TRP A 222 14.80 4.83 -13.04
C TRP A 222 16.24 5.13 -13.49
N ALA A 223 17.00 4.10 -13.76
CA ALA A 223 18.42 4.22 -14.06
C ALA A 223 18.70 4.94 -15.40
N GLU A 224 17.79 4.83 -16.36
CA GLU A 224 17.89 5.44 -17.69
C GLU A 224 17.48 6.93 -17.68
N ASN A 225 16.89 7.41 -16.59
CA ASN A 225 16.48 8.80 -16.42
C ASN A 225 17.09 9.40 -15.14
N PRO A 226 18.23 10.12 -15.23
CA PRO A 226 18.91 10.67 -14.06
C PRO A 226 18.07 11.67 -13.25
N LYS A 227 17.05 12.30 -13.84
CA LYS A 227 16.13 13.21 -13.16
C LYS A 227 15.33 12.48 -12.07
N TYR A 228 15.01 11.20 -12.30
CA TYR A 228 14.27 10.37 -11.36
C TYR A 228 15.15 9.24 -10.81
N LYS A 229 16.36 9.59 -10.40
CA LYS A 229 17.26 8.62 -9.77
C LYS A 229 16.61 7.99 -8.55
N TYR A 230 15.95 8.78 -7.71
CA TYR A 230 15.28 8.33 -6.53
C TYR A 230 13.81 8.80 -6.49
N ALA A 231 12.94 7.94 -5.97
CA ALA A 231 11.53 8.22 -5.76
C ALA A 231 11.11 7.74 -4.36
N LEU A 232 10.16 8.43 -3.74
CA LEU A 232 9.72 8.18 -2.37
C LEU A 232 9.18 6.77 -2.19
N ASP A 233 8.31 6.32 -3.09
CA ASP A 233 7.66 5.01 -3.06
C ASP A 233 8.66 3.86 -3.07
N VAL A 234 9.67 3.92 -3.93
CA VAL A 234 10.76 2.93 -3.99
C VAL A 234 11.45 2.79 -2.63
N HIS A 235 11.60 3.88 -1.87
CA HIS A 235 12.22 3.84 -0.54
C HIS A 235 11.30 3.22 0.51
N SER A 236 10.05 3.71 0.61
CA SER A 236 9.08 3.22 1.58
C SER A 236 8.73 1.75 1.34
N TRP A 237 8.54 1.38 0.09
CA TRP A 237 8.19 0.02 -0.30
C TRP A 237 9.35 -0.96 -0.17
N SER A 238 10.60 -0.53 -0.44
CA SER A 238 11.76 -1.39 -0.16
C SER A 238 11.78 -1.87 1.28
N TYR A 239 11.49 -0.98 2.24
CA TYR A 239 11.37 -1.34 3.65
C TYR A 239 10.19 -2.25 3.95
N CYS A 240 9.05 -2.03 3.29
CA CYS A 240 7.85 -2.81 3.51
C CYS A 240 7.88 -4.19 2.85
N ILE A 241 8.64 -4.36 1.78
CA ILE A 241 8.61 -5.55 0.90
C ILE A 241 9.78 -6.49 1.13
N PHE A 242 10.99 -5.97 1.33
CA PHE A 242 12.18 -6.81 1.54
C PHE A 242 12.39 -7.13 3.03
N GLU A 243 12.46 -8.42 3.33
CA GLU A 243 12.73 -8.89 4.68
C GLU A 243 14.10 -8.40 5.18
N ASP A 244 14.15 -7.84 6.38
CA ASP A 244 15.35 -7.28 7.00
C ASP A 244 16.02 -6.14 6.21
N PHE A 245 15.27 -5.42 5.39
CA PHE A 245 15.81 -4.24 4.72
C PHE A 245 16.21 -3.17 5.75
N PRO A 246 17.36 -2.48 5.57
CA PRO A 246 17.85 -1.52 6.56
C PRO A 246 16.87 -0.39 6.86
N THR A 247 16.59 -0.15 8.14
CA THR A 247 15.66 0.91 8.59
C THR A 247 16.16 2.32 8.24
N ASP A 248 17.47 2.50 8.00
CA ASP A 248 18.04 3.79 7.62
C ASP A 248 17.50 4.32 6.28
N VAL A 249 16.93 3.46 5.42
CA VAL A 249 16.22 3.90 4.21
C VAL A 249 15.12 4.90 4.55
N LEU A 250 14.44 4.73 5.68
CA LEU A 250 13.36 5.63 6.10
C LEU A 250 13.90 7.02 6.52
N SER A 251 15.09 7.10 7.11
CA SER A 251 15.72 8.39 7.40
C SER A 251 16.15 9.12 6.12
N LYS A 252 16.54 8.37 5.10
CA LYS A 252 16.95 8.90 3.79
C LYS A 252 15.78 9.49 3.00
N THR A 253 14.52 9.16 3.35
CA THR A 253 13.33 9.81 2.77
C THR A 253 13.25 11.30 3.09
N SER A 254 14.05 11.81 4.04
CA SER A 254 14.14 13.25 4.33
C SER A 254 14.45 14.12 3.11
N ARG A 255 15.06 13.53 2.05
CA ARG A 255 15.30 14.19 0.76
C ARG A 255 14.02 14.61 0.02
N PHE A 256 12.92 13.95 0.29
CA PHE A 256 11.60 14.21 -0.30
C PHE A 256 10.69 15.02 0.62
N LYS A 257 11.10 15.24 1.89
CA LYS A 257 10.28 15.94 2.87
C LYS A 257 10.13 17.41 2.51
N THR A 258 8.89 17.90 2.52
CA THR A 258 8.55 19.28 2.16
C THR A 258 7.42 19.82 3.04
N THR A 259 7.25 21.13 3.01
CA THR A 259 6.11 21.83 3.58
C THR A 259 5.57 22.80 2.54
N GLN A 260 4.32 22.62 2.15
CA GLN A 260 3.64 23.44 1.15
C GLN A 260 2.40 24.09 1.74
N THR A 261 1.93 25.17 1.13
CA THR A 261 0.65 25.79 1.51
C THR A 261 -0.48 25.02 0.87
N SER A 262 -1.36 24.42 1.68
CA SER A 262 -2.53 23.72 1.18
C SER A 262 -3.41 24.64 0.33
N THR A 263 -3.81 24.15 -0.83
CA THR A 263 -4.77 24.86 -1.70
C THR A 263 -6.14 25.03 -1.02
N ILE A 264 -6.54 24.06 -0.17
CA ILE A 264 -7.85 24.07 0.48
C ILE A 264 -7.84 24.89 1.76
N THR A 265 -6.97 24.55 2.70
CA THR A 265 -6.98 25.13 4.05
C THR A 265 -6.19 26.44 4.15
N LYS A 266 -5.38 26.77 3.14
CA LYS A 266 -4.48 27.93 3.12
C LYS A 266 -3.47 27.93 4.26
N THR A 267 -3.20 26.77 4.87
CA THR A 267 -2.25 26.56 5.96
C THR A 267 -1.08 25.71 5.52
N PRO A 268 0.07 25.82 6.20
CA PRO A 268 1.19 24.93 5.93
C PRO A 268 0.83 23.47 6.25
N ILE A 269 1.14 22.58 5.29
CA ILE A 269 1.04 21.12 5.43
C ILE A 269 2.42 20.53 5.18
N SER A 270 2.89 19.72 6.11
CA SER A 270 4.14 18.96 5.96
C SER A 270 3.87 17.54 5.51
N GLY A 271 4.68 17.05 4.59
CA GLY A 271 4.58 15.70 4.06
C GLY A 271 5.77 15.38 3.16
N TYR A 272 5.54 14.53 2.18
CA TYR A 272 6.57 14.08 1.27
C TYR A 272 6.18 14.38 -0.19
N CYS A 273 7.16 14.78 -0.98
CA CYS A 273 7.06 14.85 -2.42
C CYS A 273 7.38 13.47 -3.03
N PHE A 274 7.00 13.25 -4.27
CA PHE A 274 7.38 12.05 -5.03
C PHE A 274 8.88 12.02 -5.29
N ASP A 275 9.45 13.15 -5.70
CA ASP A 275 10.86 13.32 -6.08
C ASP A 275 11.57 14.43 -5.28
N GLU A 276 12.82 14.72 -5.63
CA GLU A 276 13.70 15.62 -4.88
C GLU A 276 13.47 17.11 -5.18
N ASP A 277 12.56 17.48 -6.07
CA ASP A 277 12.23 18.89 -6.35
C ASP A 277 11.37 19.51 -5.24
N ARG A 278 10.62 18.69 -4.47
CA ARG A 278 9.87 19.06 -3.28
C ARG A 278 8.79 20.11 -3.50
N ASP A 279 8.24 20.21 -4.66
CA ASP A 279 7.29 21.25 -5.06
C ASP A 279 5.84 20.92 -4.65
N VAL A 280 5.55 19.68 -4.29
CA VAL A 280 4.23 19.20 -3.90
C VAL A 280 4.27 18.35 -2.62
N VAL A 281 3.27 18.47 -1.75
CA VAL A 281 3.00 17.45 -0.73
C VAL A 281 2.09 16.41 -1.35
N TRP A 282 2.67 15.29 -1.75
CA TRP A 282 1.98 14.12 -2.27
C TRP A 282 1.37 13.32 -1.12
N LEU A 283 0.03 13.41 -0.95
CA LEU A 283 -0.64 12.82 0.22
C LEU A 283 -0.70 11.30 0.15
N GLU A 284 -0.77 10.72 -1.04
CA GLU A 284 -0.65 9.27 -1.22
C GLU A 284 0.71 8.77 -0.72
N GLY A 285 1.81 9.31 -1.23
CA GLY A 285 3.16 8.94 -0.79
C GLY A 285 3.42 9.23 0.68
N THR A 286 2.81 10.31 1.22
CA THR A 286 2.85 10.57 2.66
C THR A 286 2.14 9.46 3.43
N GLY A 287 1.04 8.91 2.93
CA GLY A 287 0.37 7.74 3.51
C GLY A 287 1.20 6.46 3.41
N GLN A 288 1.90 6.24 2.29
CA GLN A 288 2.80 5.11 2.11
C GLN A 288 3.94 5.11 3.13
N ILE A 289 4.60 6.25 3.35
CA ILE A 289 5.66 6.35 4.34
C ILE A 289 5.13 6.22 5.77
N VAL A 290 3.89 6.64 6.06
CA VAL A 290 3.23 6.39 7.35
C VAL A 290 3.13 4.90 7.64
N VAL A 291 2.72 4.08 6.67
CA VAL A 291 2.65 2.62 6.81
C VAL A 291 4.05 2.05 7.09
N ALA A 292 5.08 2.52 6.38
CA ALA A 292 6.46 2.11 6.62
C ALA A 292 6.95 2.51 8.03
N PHE A 293 6.63 3.71 8.53
CA PHE A 293 6.93 4.12 9.90
C PHE A 293 6.22 3.26 10.94
N ILE A 294 4.96 2.91 10.72
CA ILE A 294 4.22 1.99 11.60
C ILE A 294 4.92 0.63 11.67
N LYS A 295 5.30 0.07 10.53
CA LYS A 295 6.05 -1.18 10.44
C LYS A 295 7.40 -1.11 11.16
N ALA A 296 8.09 0.03 11.07
CA ALA A 296 9.35 0.31 11.74
C ALA A 296 9.19 0.66 13.24
N LYS A 297 7.96 0.71 13.77
CA LYS A 297 7.64 1.15 15.15
C LYS A 297 8.04 2.60 15.44
N MET A 298 8.14 3.44 14.42
CA MET A 298 8.40 4.88 14.51
C MET A 298 7.07 5.62 14.72
N GLU A 299 6.44 5.38 15.87
CA GLU A 299 5.07 5.84 16.17
C GLU A 299 4.90 7.36 16.14
N SER A 300 5.91 8.09 16.63
CA SER A 300 5.88 9.56 16.65
C SER A 300 5.78 10.16 15.25
N ASP A 301 6.57 9.61 14.30
CA ASP A 301 6.59 10.06 12.92
C ASP A 301 5.29 9.69 12.22
N ALA A 302 4.81 8.46 12.39
CA ALA A 302 3.55 8.01 11.82
C ALA A 302 2.38 8.90 12.28
N GLN A 303 2.27 9.17 13.59
CA GLN A 303 1.20 10.03 14.13
C GLN A 303 1.32 11.48 13.69
N MET A 304 2.54 12.01 13.56
CA MET A 304 2.78 13.35 13.05
C MET A 304 2.20 13.51 11.64
N PHE A 305 2.55 12.60 10.71
CA PHE A 305 2.10 12.70 9.33
C PHE A 305 0.62 12.37 9.15
N LEU A 306 0.04 11.45 9.94
CA LEU A 306 -1.41 11.25 9.95
C LEU A 306 -2.17 12.53 10.37
N LYS A 307 -1.62 13.29 11.32
CA LYS A 307 -2.20 14.61 11.70
C LYS A 307 -2.07 15.64 10.58
N GLU A 308 -0.93 15.68 9.89
CA GLU A 308 -0.74 16.56 8.72
C GLU A 308 -1.72 16.22 7.60
N MET A 309 -1.85 14.95 7.24
CA MET A 309 -2.84 14.49 6.25
C MET A 309 -4.27 14.89 6.66
N LYS A 310 -4.63 14.67 7.93
CA LYS A 310 -5.96 15.02 8.46
C LYS A 310 -6.29 16.50 8.32
N LYS A 311 -5.32 17.40 8.41
CA LYS A 311 -5.54 18.85 8.20
C LYS A 311 -6.05 19.15 6.78
N ASN A 312 -5.76 18.28 5.82
CA ASN A 312 -6.12 18.47 4.41
C ASN A 312 -7.39 17.70 4.00
N MET A 313 -8.18 17.19 4.96
CA MET A 313 -9.45 16.51 4.68
C MET A 313 -10.46 17.45 4.03
N ILE A 314 -11.07 16.99 2.94
CA ILE A 314 -12.11 17.68 2.19
C ILE A 314 -13.46 17.07 2.55
N LYS A 315 -14.43 17.92 2.81
CA LYS A 315 -15.83 17.50 2.87
C LYS A 315 -16.29 17.12 1.46
N SER A 316 -16.86 15.93 1.32
CA SER A 316 -17.43 15.50 0.04
C SER A 316 -18.55 16.45 -0.40
N ALA A 317 -18.56 16.79 -1.68
CA ALA A 317 -19.63 17.54 -2.30
C ALA A 317 -20.84 16.66 -2.64
N SER A 318 -20.58 15.37 -2.95
CA SER A 318 -21.59 14.41 -3.41
C SER A 318 -22.22 13.61 -2.26
N PHE A 319 -21.49 13.37 -1.15
CA PHE A 319 -21.89 12.44 -0.08
C PHE A 319 -21.92 13.15 1.27
N SER A 320 -23.11 13.51 1.71
CA SER A 320 -23.31 14.25 2.97
C SER A 320 -22.68 13.54 4.16
N GLY A 321 -21.93 14.29 4.99
CA GLY A 321 -21.27 13.76 6.18
C GLY A 321 -19.98 12.98 5.92
N SER A 322 -19.58 12.82 4.66
CA SER A 322 -18.36 12.11 4.26
C SER A 322 -17.20 13.07 3.99
N TYR A 323 -15.98 12.57 4.21
CA TYR A 323 -14.74 13.31 4.01
C TYR A 323 -13.71 12.43 3.33
N ALA A 324 -12.78 13.03 2.59
CA ALA A 324 -11.68 12.32 1.97
C ALA A 324 -10.47 13.25 1.76
N LEU A 325 -9.36 12.69 1.31
CA LEU A 325 -8.17 13.45 0.97
C LEU A 325 -8.10 13.71 -0.53
N PRO A 326 -7.61 14.88 -0.97
CA PRO A 326 -7.18 15.06 -2.35
C PRO A 326 -5.90 14.25 -2.61
N TYR A 327 -5.50 14.12 -3.86
CA TYR A 327 -4.26 13.44 -4.23
C TYR A 327 -3.02 14.12 -3.66
N SER A 328 -3.01 15.46 -3.66
CA SER A 328 -1.95 16.28 -3.08
C SER A 328 -2.50 17.44 -2.25
N ALA A 329 -1.66 18.08 -1.42
CA ALA A 329 -2.06 19.23 -0.62
C ALA A 329 -2.07 20.54 -1.42
N ASN A 330 -1.19 20.64 -2.42
CA ASN A 330 -1.03 21.78 -3.34
C ASN A 330 -0.85 21.27 -4.75
N PHE A 331 -0.97 22.16 -5.75
CA PHE A 331 -0.90 21.74 -7.14
C PHE A 331 0.51 21.26 -7.53
N GLY A 332 1.58 21.97 -7.15
CA GLY A 332 2.93 21.64 -7.58
C GLY A 332 3.10 21.79 -9.11
N THR A 333 4.19 21.25 -9.67
CA THR A 333 4.46 21.31 -11.11
C THR A 333 4.35 19.95 -11.80
N SER A 334 4.74 18.86 -11.11
CA SER A 334 4.73 17.51 -11.67
C SER A 334 4.62 16.42 -10.60
N TYR A 335 4.25 15.24 -11.06
CA TYR A 335 4.38 13.96 -10.34
C TYR A 335 5.29 13.09 -11.22
N GLY A 336 6.52 12.88 -10.79
CA GLY A 336 7.51 12.27 -11.66
C GLY A 336 7.66 13.04 -12.97
N GLU A 337 7.44 12.38 -14.11
CA GLU A 337 7.49 13.01 -15.44
C GLU A 337 6.13 13.57 -15.88
N ASP A 338 5.05 13.19 -15.21
CA ASP A 338 3.70 13.57 -15.58
C ASP A 338 3.32 14.91 -14.97
N ALA A 339 2.76 15.81 -15.77
CA ALA A 339 2.14 17.02 -15.25
C ALA A 339 0.93 16.67 -14.37
N LEU A 340 0.80 17.38 -13.26
CA LEU A 340 -0.36 17.21 -12.38
C LEU A 340 -1.64 17.65 -13.11
N TRP A 341 -2.71 16.90 -12.92
CA TRP A 341 -4.02 17.18 -13.52
C TRP A 341 -4.82 18.20 -12.69
N THR A 342 -5.72 18.89 -13.33
CA THR A 342 -6.60 19.86 -12.67
C THR A 342 -7.44 19.19 -11.58
N GLY A 343 -7.49 19.79 -10.40
CA GLY A 343 -8.26 19.28 -9.26
C GLY A 343 -7.54 18.23 -8.41
N VAL A 344 -6.28 17.93 -8.71
CA VAL A 344 -5.45 16.99 -7.94
C VAL A 344 -5.33 17.38 -6.48
N ASP A 345 -5.38 18.67 -6.18
CA ASP A 345 -5.24 19.28 -4.85
C ASP A 345 -6.56 19.80 -4.25
N THR A 346 -7.67 19.61 -4.96
CA THR A 346 -8.99 20.12 -4.54
C THR A 346 -10.09 19.08 -4.51
N ASN A 347 -9.97 17.99 -5.25
CA ASN A 347 -10.98 16.95 -5.33
C ASN A 347 -10.58 15.72 -4.51
N PRO A 348 -11.50 15.13 -3.72
CA PRO A 348 -11.27 13.88 -3.04
C PRO A 348 -10.78 12.78 -4.00
N ALA A 349 -9.74 12.05 -3.61
CA ALA A 349 -9.10 11.00 -4.42
C ALA A 349 -9.01 9.68 -3.66
N VAL A 350 -9.11 8.56 -4.38
CA VAL A 350 -9.14 7.21 -3.80
C VAL A 350 -7.77 6.84 -3.21
N SER A 351 -6.69 6.99 -3.97
CA SER A 351 -5.37 6.51 -3.52
C SER A 351 -4.93 7.13 -2.20
N SER A 352 -4.87 8.45 -2.10
CA SER A 352 -4.48 9.15 -0.86
C SER A 352 -5.41 8.85 0.31
N THR A 353 -6.71 8.75 0.05
CA THR A 353 -7.70 8.42 1.08
C THR A 353 -7.50 6.99 1.60
N VAL A 354 -7.25 6.03 0.72
CA VAL A 354 -7.01 4.64 1.13
C VAL A 354 -5.70 4.50 1.89
N TRP A 355 -4.61 5.13 1.45
CA TRP A 355 -3.36 5.10 2.21
C TRP A 355 -3.48 5.75 3.59
N TYR A 356 -4.29 6.81 3.73
CA TYR A 356 -4.64 7.34 5.06
C TYR A 356 -5.39 6.31 5.90
N LEU A 357 -6.39 5.62 5.33
CA LEU A 357 -7.13 4.55 6.04
C LEU A 357 -6.21 3.41 6.46
N PHE A 358 -5.26 2.97 5.61
CA PHE A 358 -4.26 1.96 5.98
C PHE A 358 -3.41 2.41 7.19
N GLY A 359 -2.97 3.67 7.20
CA GLY A 359 -2.25 4.24 8.34
C GLY A 359 -3.09 4.26 9.61
N MET A 360 -4.37 4.66 9.53
CA MET A 360 -5.30 4.70 10.65
C MET A 360 -5.62 3.31 11.21
N LEU A 361 -5.79 2.32 10.32
CA LEU A 361 -6.02 0.91 10.67
C LEU A 361 -4.75 0.17 11.09
N ARG A 362 -3.58 0.78 10.87
CA ARG A 362 -2.27 0.10 11.00
C ARG A 362 -2.18 -1.14 10.13
N PHE A 363 -2.80 -1.07 8.96
CA PHE A 363 -2.82 -2.14 7.98
C PHE A 363 -1.67 -1.94 6.98
N ASP A 364 -0.77 -2.93 6.90
CA ASP A 364 0.29 -2.96 5.89
C ASP A 364 -0.19 -3.82 4.71
N PRO A 365 -0.56 -3.23 3.56
CA PRO A 365 -1.08 -3.97 2.41
C PRO A 365 -0.03 -4.91 1.80
N LEU A 366 1.24 -4.71 2.12
CA LEU A 366 2.38 -5.47 1.58
C LEU A 366 2.85 -6.61 2.51
N ALA A 367 2.22 -6.74 3.69
CA ALA A 367 2.66 -7.66 4.73
C ALA A 367 2.69 -9.13 4.30
N LEU A 368 1.74 -9.57 3.46
CA LEU A 368 1.66 -10.97 3.01
C LEU A 368 2.83 -11.36 2.09
N GLY A 369 3.33 -10.41 1.32
CA GLY A 369 4.47 -10.64 0.42
C GLY A 369 5.84 -10.38 1.07
N TYR A 370 5.91 -9.98 2.34
CA TYR A 370 7.13 -9.59 3.03
C TYR A 370 8.01 -10.79 3.40
N SER A 371 7.48 -11.78 4.11
CA SER A 371 8.26 -12.93 4.59
C SER A 371 8.40 -13.99 3.51
N LYS A 372 9.45 -13.88 2.71
CA LYS A 372 9.75 -14.81 1.62
C LYS A 372 10.88 -15.80 1.94
N ASN A 373 11.47 -15.73 3.15
CA ASN A 373 12.62 -16.53 3.56
C ASN A 373 13.80 -16.36 2.59
N ILE A 374 14.16 -15.10 2.30
CA ILE A 374 15.24 -14.76 1.37
C ILE A 374 16.59 -15.24 1.94
N PRO A 375 17.34 -16.08 1.22
CA PRO A 375 18.70 -16.48 1.64
C PRO A 375 19.63 -15.27 1.83
N ALA A 376 20.53 -15.33 2.80
CA ALA A 376 21.42 -14.22 3.12
C ALA A 376 22.27 -13.77 1.92
N GLU A 377 22.71 -14.73 1.10
CA GLU A 377 23.48 -14.48 -0.12
C GLU A 377 22.73 -13.72 -1.19
N ASP A 378 21.39 -13.76 -1.18
CA ASP A 378 20.55 -13.07 -2.15
C ASP A 378 20.16 -11.65 -1.67
N LYS A 379 20.34 -11.34 -0.39
CA LYS A 379 20.07 -10.02 0.21
C LYS A 379 21.11 -8.99 -0.24
N PHE A 380 20.89 -8.33 -1.37
CA PHE A 380 21.85 -7.36 -1.95
C PHE A 380 22.13 -6.16 -1.03
N TRP A 381 21.21 -5.81 -0.16
CA TRP A 381 21.33 -4.67 0.78
C TRP A 381 22.26 -4.94 1.96
N THR A 382 22.73 -6.15 2.13
CA THR A 382 23.69 -6.52 3.19
C THR A 382 25.14 -6.52 2.71
N LYS A 383 25.38 -6.28 1.40
CA LYS A 383 26.69 -6.36 0.75
C LYS A 383 27.40 -5.02 0.65
#